data_1d62aac3e56971caecccc1a9de76493a
#
_entry.id   1d62aac3e56971caecccc1a9de76493a
#
_cell.length_a   1.000
_cell.length_b   1.000
_cell.length_c   1.000
_cell.angle_alpha   90.00
_cell.angle_beta   90.00
_cell.angle_gamma   90.00
#
_symmetry.space_group_name_H-M   'P 1'
#
loop_
_entity.id
_entity.type
_entity.pdbx_description
1 polymer ?
#
loop_
_entity_poly.entity_id
_entity_poly.type
_entity_poly.pdbx_seq_one_letter_code
_entity_poly.pdbx_strand_id
1 'polypeptide(L)'
;MERKEISKSVLKRLPGYLSYLKSLPDGSATYISATALANALGMGEVQVRKDLAMVCDGGRPKIGYLRERLIEDISQFLGYDNTTDAILVGAGKLGQALLGYSGFEAYGLNILAAFDAAPAAEQTEDGKPIYHISQLESFCRTNNVLMGIITVPAKFAQEVCDKLIENGIKAVWNFAPVHLDVPGNILVQNENMATSLAVLSMHLQAQIKEKK
;
A
#
# COMPACT_ATOMS: atom_id res chain seq x y z
N MET A 1 -6.01 -0.19 -24.74
CA MET A 1 -7.13 0.30 -23.90
C MET A 1 -6.67 1.56 -23.21
N GLU A 2 -7.26 2.71 -23.48
CA GLU A 2 -7.01 3.92 -22.71
C GLU A 2 -7.45 3.66 -21.26
N ARG A 3 -6.51 3.73 -20.32
CA ARG A 3 -6.85 3.70 -18.89
C ARG A 3 -7.62 4.98 -18.59
N LYS A 4 -8.95 4.88 -18.40
CA LYS A 4 -9.74 5.96 -17.83
C LYS A 4 -9.04 6.43 -16.55
N GLU A 5 -8.81 7.73 -16.40
CA GLU A 5 -8.30 8.30 -15.15
C GLU A 5 -9.21 7.88 -13.99
N ILE A 6 -8.68 7.01 -13.15
CA ILE A 6 -9.43 6.51 -12.00
C ILE A 6 -9.17 7.43 -10.83
N SER A 7 -10.25 7.86 -10.19
CA SER A 7 -10.13 8.77 -9.06
C SER A 7 -9.39 8.11 -7.89
N LYS A 8 -8.57 8.89 -7.19
CA LYS A 8 -7.85 8.43 -5.97
C LYS A 8 -8.80 7.81 -4.92
N SER A 9 -10.06 8.23 -4.91
CA SER A 9 -11.06 7.69 -3.99
C SER A 9 -11.48 6.26 -4.33
N VAL A 10 -11.56 5.88 -5.60
CA VAL A 10 -11.79 4.48 -6.02
C VAL A 10 -10.61 3.61 -5.59
N LEU A 11 -9.38 4.05 -5.93
CA LEU A 11 -8.16 3.32 -5.56
C LEU A 11 -8.03 3.07 -4.03
N LYS A 12 -8.51 4.00 -3.20
CA LYS A 12 -8.53 3.83 -1.74
C LYS A 12 -9.52 2.78 -1.23
N ARG A 13 -10.59 2.49 -1.99
CA ARG A 13 -11.64 1.54 -1.58
C ARG A 13 -11.37 0.11 -2.06
N LEU A 14 -10.78 -0.05 -3.26
CA LEU A 14 -10.55 -1.37 -3.87
C LEU A 14 -9.78 -2.35 -2.97
N PRO A 15 -8.72 -1.95 -2.21
CA PRO A 15 -8.06 -2.84 -1.27
C PRO A 15 -8.99 -3.39 -0.19
N GLY A 16 -9.95 -2.58 0.29
CA GLY A 16 -10.95 -3.01 1.24
C GLY A 16 -11.91 -4.06 0.65
N TYR A 17 -12.32 -3.89 -0.61
CA TYR A 17 -13.13 -4.89 -1.32
C TYR A 17 -12.37 -6.21 -1.46
N LEU A 18 -11.13 -6.15 -1.88
CA LEU A 18 -10.27 -7.33 -2.05
C LEU A 18 -10.05 -8.06 -0.73
N SER A 19 -9.73 -7.34 0.33
CA SER A 19 -9.53 -7.90 1.68
C SER A 19 -10.78 -8.64 2.17
N TYR A 20 -11.96 -8.03 2.03
CA TYR A 20 -13.21 -8.67 2.39
C TYR A 20 -13.47 -9.94 1.56
N LEU A 21 -13.30 -9.87 0.24
CA LEU A 21 -13.52 -11.03 -0.64
C LEU A 21 -12.59 -12.21 -0.30
N LYS A 22 -11.32 -11.92 0.04
CA LYS A 22 -10.35 -12.92 0.46
C LYS A 22 -10.62 -13.48 1.86
N SER A 23 -11.25 -12.71 2.75
CA SER A 23 -11.59 -13.14 4.12
C SER A 23 -12.80 -14.06 4.18
N LEU A 24 -13.59 -14.19 3.12
CA LEU A 24 -14.74 -15.08 3.09
C LEU A 24 -14.27 -16.55 3.14
N PRO A 25 -14.88 -17.39 4.01
CA PRO A 25 -14.50 -18.79 4.13
C PRO A 25 -14.56 -19.57 2.81
N ASP A 26 -13.74 -20.60 2.71
CA ASP A 26 -13.82 -21.56 1.60
C ASP A 26 -15.19 -22.25 1.61
N GLY A 27 -15.78 -22.39 0.43
CA GLY A 27 -17.16 -22.90 0.31
C GLY A 27 -18.26 -21.86 0.49
N SER A 28 -17.92 -20.58 0.72
CA SER A 28 -18.88 -19.47 0.66
C SER A 28 -19.50 -19.33 -0.73
N ALA A 29 -20.52 -18.45 -0.83
CA ALA A 29 -21.22 -18.22 -2.09
C ALA A 29 -20.25 -17.95 -3.24
N THR A 30 -20.39 -18.72 -4.33
CA THR A 30 -19.60 -18.60 -5.57
C THR A 30 -19.76 -17.20 -6.22
N TYR A 31 -20.93 -16.59 -6.02
CA TYR A 31 -21.25 -15.27 -6.52
C TYR A 31 -21.48 -14.27 -5.39
N ILE A 32 -21.03 -13.03 -5.58
CA ILE A 32 -21.28 -11.94 -4.66
C ILE A 32 -21.93 -10.76 -5.40
N SER A 33 -22.98 -10.18 -4.80
CA SER A 33 -23.61 -8.98 -5.35
C SER A 33 -22.91 -7.71 -4.83
N ALA A 34 -22.99 -6.61 -5.62
CA ALA A 34 -22.54 -5.30 -5.16
C ALA A 34 -23.27 -4.86 -3.87
N THR A 35 -24.53 -5.23 -3.71
CA THR A 35 -25.33 -4.98 -2.50
C THR A 35 -24.75 -5.71 -1.29
N ALA A 36 -24.41 -7.01 -1.43
CA ALA A 36 -23.80 -7.78 -0.35
C ALA A 36 -22.46 -7.20 0.08
N LEU A 37 -21.61 -6.83 -0.89
CA LEU A 37 -20.32 -6.19 -0.63
C LEU A 37 -20.49 -4.83 0.05
N ALA A 38 -21.43 -4.01 -0.42
CA ALA A 38 -21.74 -2.71 0.15
C ALA A 38 -22.21 -2.82 1.62
N ASN A 39 -23.13 -3.73 1.90
CA ASN A 39 -23.64 -3.98 3.25
C ASN A 39 -22.53 -4.45 4.21
N ALA A 40 -21.67 -5.37 3.75
CA ALA A 40 -20.57 -5.89 4.56
C ALA A 40 -19.54 -4.81 4.93
N LEU A 41 -19.33 -3.84 4.05
CA LEU A 41 -18.34 -2.77 4.23
C LEU A 41 -18.94 -1.43 4.72
N GLY A 42 -20.26 -1.39 4.98
CA GLY A 42 -20.95 -0.16 5.41
C GLY A 42 -20.93 0.96 4.37
N MET A 43 -21.00 0.60 3.07
CA MET A 43 -20.87 1.52 1.94
C MET A 43 -22.18 1.62 1.13
N GLY A 44 -22.29 2.66 0.31
CA GLY A 44 -23.42 2.81 -0.59
C GLY A 44 -23.37 1.84 -1.78
N GLU A 45 -24.45 1.09 -2.04
CA GLU A 45 -24.51 0.11 -3.14
C GLU A 45 -24.18 0.72 -4.51
N VAL A 46 -24.71 1.89 -4.80
CA VAL A 46 -24.46 2.59 -6.08
C VAL A 46 -22.98 2.90 -6.26
N GLN A 47 -22.30 3.26 -5.17
CA GLN A 47 -20.86 3.54 -5.16
C GLN A 47 -20.07 2.27 -5.46
N VAL A 48 -20.35 1.18 -4.75
CA VAL A 48 -19.67 -0.12 -4.95
C VAL A 48 -19.90 -0.61 -6.38
N ARG A 49 -21.12 -0.54 -6.90
CA ARG A 49 -21.42 -0.95 -8.27
C ARG A 49 -20.64 -0.15 -9.31
N LYS A 50 -20.51 1.18 -9.13
CA LYS A 50 -19.71 2.03 -10.02
C LYS A 50 -18.23 1.71 -9.95
N ASP A 51 -17.69 1.47 -8.74
CA ASP A 51 -16.29 1.12 -8.54
C ASP A 51 -15.97 -0.21 -9.23
N LEU A 52 -16.80 -1.24 -9.02
CA LEU A 52 -16.61 -2.55 -9.64
C LEU A 52 -16.70 -2.50 -11.18
N ALA A 53 -17.61 -1.69 -11.74
CA ALA A 53 -17.71 -1.51 -13.18
C ALA A 53 -16.49 -0.84 -13.84
N MET A 54 -15.59 -0.24 -13.05
CA MET A 54 -14.33 0.32 -13.55
C MET A 54 -13.23 -0.73 -13.66
N VAL A 55 -13.32 -1.81 -12.91
CA VAL A 55 -12.24 -2.80 -12.75
C VAL A 55 -12.59 -4.19 -13.28
N CYS A 56 -13.87 -4.50 -13.46
CA CYS A 56 -14.32 -5.80 -13.95
C CYS A 56 -15.53 -5.69 -14.88
N ASP A 57 -15.53 -6.51 -15.92
CA ASP A 57 -16.60 -6.55 -16.95
C ASP A 57 -17.66 -7.63 -16.67
N GLY A 58 -17.59 -8.32 -15.55
CA GLY A 58 -18.26 -9.62 -15.35
C GLY A 58 -19.51 -9.65 -14.48
N GLY A 59 -20.10 -8.51 -14.09
CA GLY A 59 -21.31 -8.50 -13.28
C GLY A 59 -22.54 -8.98 -14.06
N ARG A 60 -23.15 -10.11 -13.61
CA ARG A 60 -24.37 -10.65 -14.22
C ARG A 60 -25.61 -10.11 -13.51
N PRO A 61 -26.63 -9.58 -14.25
CA PRO A 61 -27.88 -9.13 -13.65
C PRO A 61 -28.50 -10.22 -12.76
N LYS A 62 -28.94 -9.83 -11.57
CA LYS A 62 -29.57 -10.71 -10.54
C LYS A 62 -28.68 -11.79 -9.91
N ILE A 63 -27.47 -12.06 -10.44
CA ILE A 63 -26.55 -13.07 -9.95
C ILE A 63 -25.38 -12.41 -9.19
N GLY A 64 -24.82 -11.32 -9.73
CA GLY A 64 -23.65 -10.64 -9.22
C GLY A 64 -22.36 -11.03 -9.95
N TYR A 65 -21.25 -10.99 -9.25
CA TYR A 65 -19.90 -11.24 -9.75
C TYR A 65 -19.41 -12.60 -9.26
N LEU A 66 -18.76 -13.36 -10.11
CA LEU A 66 -18.04 -14.58 -9.68
C LEU A 66 -16.89 -14.15 -8.74
N ARG A 67 -16.90 -14.64 -7.50
CA ARG A 67 -15.98 -14.18 -6.43
C ARG A 67 -14.51 -14.29 -6.83
N GLU A 68 -14.10 -15.44 -7.33
CA GLU A 68 -12.71 -15.68 -7.74
C GLU A 68 -12.27 -14.72 -8.84
N ARG A 69 -13.10 -14.58 -9.86
CA ARG A 69 -12.81 -13.66 -10.97
C ARG A 69 -12.73 -12.21 -10.51
N LEU A 70 -13.61 -11.80 -9.59
CA LEU A 70 -13.60 -10.45 -9.03
C LEU A 70 -12.31 -10.19 -8.21
N ILE A 71 -11.82 -11.20 -7.47
CA ILE A 71 -10.53 -11.12 -6.77
C ILE A 71 -9.38 -10.95 -7.76
N GLU A 72 -9.36 -11.72 -8.84
CA GLU A 72 -8.34 -11.62 -9.90
C GLU A 72 -8.37 -10.24 -10.57
N ASP A 73 -9.55 -9.80 -11.02
CA ASP A 73 -9.72 -8.52 -11.71
C ASP A 73 -9.28 -7.33 -10.84
N ILE A 74 -9.66 -7.32 -9.55
CA ILE A 74 -9.23 -6.27 -8.62
C ILE A 74 -7.72 -6.36 -8.36
N SER A 75 -7.17 -7.56 -8.16
CA SER A 75 -5.73 -7.75 -7.90
C SER A 75 -4.90 -7.30 -9.09
N GLN A 76 -5.27 -7.69 -10.30
CA GLN A 76 -4.63 -7.27 -11.55
C GLN A 76 -4.72 -5.76 -11.74
N PHE A 77 -5.89 -5.19 -11.46
CA PHE A 77 -6.12 -3.76 -11.58
C PHE A 77 -5.24 -2.94 -10.62
N LEU A 78 -5.07 -3.41 -9.38
CA LEU A 78 -4.19 -2.81 -8.37
C LEU A 78 -2.70 -3.12 -8.61
N GLY A 79 -2.37 -4.01 -9.56
CA GLY A 79 -0.98 -4.42 -9.83
C GLY A 79 -0.42 -5.39 -8.79
N TYR A 80 -1.25 -6.04 -7.99
CA TYR A 80 -0.85 -6.96 -6.93
C TYR A 80 -0.40 -8.33 -7.45
N ASP A 81 -0.62 -8.60 -8.72
CA ASP A 81 -0.09 -9.75 -9.48
C ASP A 81 1.36 -9.54 -9.94
N ASN A 82 1.87 -8.31 -9.88
CA ASN A 82 3.24 -7.98 -10.21
C ASN A 82 4.05 -7.81 -8.94
N THR A 83 5.05 -8.67 -8.73
CA THR A 83 5.99 -8.50 -7.62
C THR A 83 6.87 -7.28 -7.88
N THR A 84 6.77 -6.29 -7.00
CA THR A 84 7.62 -5.10 -7.01
C THR A 84 8.62 -5.21 -5.88
N ASP A 85 9.90 -5.28 -6.23
CA ASP A 85 10.97 -5.27 -5.26
C ASP A 85 11.21 -3.85 -4.75
N ALA A 86 11.34 -3.74 -3.43
CA ALA A 86 11.61 -2.50 -2.72
C ALA A 86 12.78 -2.64 -1.77
N ILE A 87 13.37 -1.50 -1.43
CA ILE A 87 14.31 -1.37 -0.32
C ILE A 87 13.78 -0.35 0.70
N LEU A 88 14.21 -0.51 1.94
CA LEU A 88 13.81 0.36 3.04
C LEU A 88 15.03 1.11 3.57
N VAL A 89 14.89 2.41 3.84
CA VAL A 89 15.94 3.21 4.47
C VAL A 89 15.44 3.75 5.81
N GLY A 90 16.17 3.36 6.87
CA GLY A 90 15.85 3.63 8.27
C GLY A 90 15.41 2.35 9.00
N ALA A 91 16.35 1.58 9.56
CA ALA A 91 16.08 0.34 10.28
C ALA A 91 15.75 0.55 11.77
N GLY A 92 15.08 1.66 12.10
CA GLY A 92 14.49 1.89 13.41
C GLY A 92 13.26 1.00 13.67
N LYS A 93 12.55 1.22 14.79
CA LYS A 93 11.39 0.39 15.18
C LYS A 93 10.33 0.26 14.08
N LEU A 94 9.97 1.36 13.41
CA LEU A 94 8.99 1.33 12.32
C LEU A 94 9.56 0.58 11.11
N GLY A 95 10.80 0.88 10.72
CA GLY A 95 11.45 0.23 9.58
C GLY A 95 11.55 -1.27 9.75
N GLN A 96 11.97 -1.76 10.92
CA GLN A 96 12.02 -3.19 11.21
C GLN A 96 10.64 -3.84 11.20
N ALA A 97 9.61 -3.18 11.75
CA ALA A 97 8.24 -3.68 11.71
C ALA A 97 7.71 -3.80 10.28
N LEU A 98 8.02 -2.84 9.40
CA LEU A 98 7.63 -2.92 7.98
C LEU A 98 8.45 -3.99 7.25
N LEU A 99 9.75 -4.08 7.51
CA LEU A 99 10.64 -5.06 6.87
C LEU A 99 10.20 -6.50 7.16
N GLY A 100 9.81 -6.81 8.39
CA GLY A 100 9.33 -8.13 8.81
C GLY A 100 7.85 -8.41 8.51
N TYR A 101 7.09 -7.46 7.93
CA TYR A 101 5.66 -7.66 7.69
C TYR A 101 5.42 -8.47 6.40
N SER A 102 5.16 -9.77 6.55
CA SER A 102 4.88 -10.69 5.44
C SER A 102 3.61 -10.36 4.63
N GLY A 103 2.68 -9.58 5.20
CA GLY A 103 1.44 -9.21 4.52
C GLY A 103 1.62 -8.39 3.24
N PHE A 104 2.76 -7.75 3.03
CA PHE A 104 3.03 -6.97 1.82
C PHE A 104 3.13 -7.83 0.55
N GLU A 105 3.57 -9.09 0.66
CA GLU A 105 3.64 -10.01 -0.47
C GLU A 105 2.27 -10.26 -1.10
N ALA A 106 1.21 -10.28 -0.28
CA ALA A 106 -0.17 -10.41 -0.77
C ALA A 106 -0.64 -9.21 -1.60
N TYR A 107 0.10 -8.10 -1.55
CA TYR A 107 -0.11 -6.86 -2.30
C TYR A 107 0.95 -6.63 -3.37
N GLY A 108 1.72 -7.66 -3.71
CA GLY A 108 2.75 -7.58 -4.74
C GLY A 108 3.98 -6.76 -4.34
N LEU A 109 4.23 -6.53 -3.05
CA LEU A 109 5.41 -5.81 -2.57
C LEU A 109 6.35 -6.76 -1.83
N ASN A 110 7.60 -6.84 -2.29
CA ASN A 110 8.66 -7.58 -1.65
C ASN A 110 9.77 -6.64 -1.19
N ILE A 111 9.96 -6.51 0.13
CA ILE A 111 11.04 -5.69 0.68
C ILE A 111 12.29 -6.58 0.79
N LEU A 112 13.29 -6.31 -0.04
CA LEU A 112 14.50 -7.13 -0.17
C LEU A 112 15.45 -6.92 1.03
N ALA A 113 15.61 -5.67 1.46
CA ALA A 113 16.58 -5.29 2.48
C ALA A 113 16.24 -3.95 3.13
N ALA A 114 16.79 -3.70 4.30
CA ALA A 114 16.84 -2.36 4.87
C ALA A 114 18.27 -1.79 4.87
N PHE A 115 18.36 -0.45 4.90
CA PHE A 115 19.59 0.33 4.97
C PHE A 115 19.51 1.31 6.13
N ASP A 116 20.58 1.42 6.91
CA ASP A 116 20.66 2.37 8.03
C ASP A 116 22.06 2.98 8.12
N ALA A 117 22.17 4.18 8.65
CA ALA A 117 23.46 4.84 8.90
C ALA A 117 24.23 4.21 10.08
N ALA A 118 23.52 3.56 11.00
CA ALA A 118 24.08 2.86 12.16
C ALA A 118 23.24 1.61 12.46
N PRO A 119 23.35 0.55 11.64
CA PRO A 119 22.56 -0.66 11.83
C PRO A 119 22.82 -1.28 13.21
N ALA A 120 21.77 -1.52 13.98
CA ALA A 120 21.87 -2.18 15.29
C ALA A 120 22.04 -3.72 15.17
N ALA A 121 21.71 -4.29 14.02
CA ALA A 121 21.83 -5.71 13.70
C ALA A 121 22.06 -5.87 12.19
N GLU A 122 22.61 -7.00 11.76
CA GLU A 122 22.85 -7.32 10.36
C GLU A 122 21.61 -7.87 9.65
N GLN A 123 20.61 -8.32 10.41
CA GLN A 123 19.34 -8.86 9.89
C GLN A 123 18.23 -8.73 10.94
N THR A 124 16.97 -8.83 10.45
CA THR A 124 15.80 -8.95 11.32
C THR A 124 15.69 -10.34 11.93
N GLU A 125 14.78 -10.54 12.90
CA GLU A 125 14.47 -11.86 13.46
C GLU A 125 14.02 -12.86 12.37
N ASP A 126 13.35 -12.38 11.33
CA ASP A 126 12.89 -13.18 10.17
C ASP A 126 13.98 -13.37 9.10
N GLY A 127 15.23 -12.95 9.36
CA GLY A 127 16.39 -13.16 8.49
C GLY A 127 16.49 -12.18 7.32
N LYS A 128 15.70 -11.12 7.24
CA LYS A 128 15.84 -10.08 6.22
C LYS A 128 17.06 -9.20 6.51
N PRO A 129 17.93 -8.94 5.52
CA PRO A 129 19.20 -8.25 5.76
C PRO A 129 19.02 -6.76 6.04
N ILE A 130 19.89 -6.24 6.91
CA ILE A 130 20.02 -4.82 7.24
C ILE A 130 21.47 -4.41 6.95
N TYR A 131 21.66 -3.54 5.99
CA TYR A 131 22.96 -3.07 5.53
C TYR A 131 23.27 -1.66 6.01
N HIS A 132 24.56 -1.33 6.04
CA HIS A 132 24.96 0.07 6.19
C HIS A 132 24.59 0.86 4.93
N ILE A 133 24.19 2.13 5.09
CA ILE A 133 23.70 3.00 4.00
C ILE A 133 24.71 3.17 2.85
N SER A 134 26.01 3.03 3.11
CA SER A 134 27.06 3.08 2.08
C SER A 134 26.96 1.95 1.05
N GLN A 135 26.22 0.88 1.32
CA GLN A 135 26.03 -0.26 0.42
C GLN A 135 24.81 -0.07 -0.52
N LEU A 136 24.04 1.01 -0.33
CA LEU A 136 22.81 1.28 -1.08
C LEU A 136 23.06 1.29 -2.60
N GLU A 137 24.07 2.02 -3.06
CA GLU A 137 24.38 2.16 -4.48
C GLU A 137 24.70 0.80 -5.14
N SER A 138 25.60 0.04 -4.53
CA SER A 138 25.97 -1.28 -5.06
C SER A 138 24.78 -2.25 -5.08
N PHE A 139 23.93 -2.21 -4.05
CA PHE A 139 22.74 -3.05 -3.96
C PHE A 139 21.71 -2.70 -5.04
N CYS A 140 21.40 -1.42 -5.24
CA CYS A 140 20.47 -0.97 -6.27
C CYS A 140 20.93 -1.35 -7.67
N ARG A 141 22.23 -1.21 -7.97
CA ARG A 141 22.78 -1.61 -9.26
C ARG A 141 22.62 -3.10 -9.56
N THR A 142 22.76 -3.95 -8.52
CA THR A 142 22.69 -5.40 -8.69
C THR A 142 21.26 -5.91 -8.81
N ASN A 143 20.32 -5.33 -8.09
CA ASN A 143 18.95 -5.86 -7.91
C ASN A 143 17.89 -5.12 -8.73
N ASN A 144 18.25 -4.06 -9.49
CA ASN A 144 17.32 -3.27 -10.31
C ASN A 144 16.04 -2.84 -9.55
N VAL A 145 16.22 -2.34 -8.32
CA VAL A 145 15.10 -1.94 -7.45
C VAL A 145 14.51 -0.61 -7.94
N LEU A 146 13.18 -0.54 -8.02
CA LEU A 146 12.47 0.65 -8.49
C LEU A 146 11.69 1.39 -7.40
N MET A 147 11.51 0.79 -6.22
CA MET A 147 10.77 1.38 -5.11
C MET A 147 11.64 1.52 -3.87
N GLY A 148 11.57 2.70 -3.22
CA GLY A 148 12.22 2.99 -1.94
C GLY A 148 11.20 3.32 -0.85
N ILE A 149 11.41 2.81 0.36
CA ILE A 149 10.59 3.10 1.54
C ILE A 149 11.44 3.92 2.50
N ILE A 150 10.92 5.08 2.94
CA ILE A 150 11.63 6.00 3.84
C ILE A 150 10.99 5.98 5.22
N THR A 151 11.74 5.58 6.23
CA THR A 151 11.33 5.53 7.65
C THR A 151 12.33 6.24 8.57
N VAL A 152 13.13 7.13 8.01
CA VAL A 152 14.08 7.95 8.79
C VAL A 152 13.41 9.17 9.43
N PRO A 153 14.04 9.80 10.45
CA PRO A 153 13.57 11.08 10.98
C PRO A 153 13.47 12.16 9.89
N ALA A 154 12.48 13.07 10.02
CA ALA A 154 12.16 14.11 9.04
C ALA A 154 13.38 14.89 8.50
N LYS A 155 14.34 15.22 9.39
CA LYS A 155 15.53 15.97 9.02
C LYS A 155 16.48 15.28 8.03
N PHE A 156 16.35 13.95 7.87
CA PHE A 156 17.17 13.16 6.94
C PHE A 156 16.41 12.68 5.71
N ALA A 157 15.07 12.85 5.69
CA ALA A 157 14.22 12.23 4.69
C ALA A 157 14.49 12.74 3.27
N GLN A 158 14.77 14.04 3.08
CA GLN A 158 15.08 14.58 1.77
C GLN A 158 16.42 14.04 1.25
N GLU A 159 17.47 14.06 2.06
CA GLU A 159 18.78 13.52 1.67
C GLU A 159 18.70 12.04 1.27
N VAL A 160 17.92 11.26 2.01
CA VAL A 160 17.69 9.84 1.69
C VAL A 160 16.90 9.70 0.40
N CYS A 161 15.88 10.54 0.18
CA CYS A 161 15.09 10.54 -1.05
C CYS A 161 15.97 10.82 -2.27
N ASP A 162 16.83 11.84 -2.20
CA ASP A 162 17.74 12.22 -3.27
C ASP A 162 18.69 11.06 -3.62
N LYS A 163 19.29 10.43 -2.60
CA LYS A 163 20.14 9.23 -2.78
C LYS A 163 19.38 8.07 -3.43
N LEU A 164 18.13 7.82 -3.05
CA LEU A 164 17.30 6.78 -3.67
C LEU A 164 17.08 7.07 -5.16
N ILE A 165 16.74 8.32 -5.50
CA ILE A 165 16.50 8.75 -6.88
C ILE A 165 17.78 8.64 -7.73
N GLU A 166 18.92 9.08 -7.22
CA GLU A 166 20.24 8.96 -7.86
C GLU A 166 20.60 7.51 -8.19
N ASN A 167 20.12 6.56 -7.36
CA ASN A 167 20.33 5.13 -7.54
C ASN A 167 19.20 4.42 -8.34
N GLY A 168 18.37 5.19 -9.05
CA GLY A 168 17.42 4.65 -10.03
C GLY A 168 16.03 4.39 -9.50
N ILE A 169 15.73 4.69 -8.23
CA ILE A 169 14.39 4.56 -7.66
C ILE A 169 13.42 5.49 -8.39
N LYS A 170 12.24 4.99 -8.72
CA LYS A 170 11.15 5.68 -9.43
C LYS A 170 9.91 5.93 -8.58
N ALA A 171 9.77 5.20 -7.48
CA ALA A 171 8.66 5.35 -6.55
C ALA A 171 9.16 5.38 -5.12
N VAL A 172 8.65 6.31 -4.32
CA VAL A 172 9.01 6.49 -2.91
C VAL A 172 7.77 6.40 -2.03
N TRP A 173 7.80 5.48 -1.07
CA TRP A 173 6.80 5.40 -0.02
C TRP A 173 7.35 6.04 1.26
N ASN A 174 6.91 7.26 1.54
CA ASN A 174 7.47 8.08 2.61
C ASN A 174 6.64 8.02 3.88
N PHE A 175 7.24 7.54 4.96
CA PHE A 175 6.68 7.54 6.32
C PHE A 175 7.22 8.66 7.21
N ALA A 176 8.23 9.42 6.75
CA ALA A 176 8.71 10.57 7.48
C ALA A 176 7.66 11.71 7.43
N PRO A 177 7.41 12.41 8.55
CA PRO A 177 6.37 13.45 8.62
C PRO A 177 6.86 14.77 7.95
N VAL A 178 7.27 14.68 6.69
CA VAL A 178 7.76 15.80 5.88
C VAL A 178 7.35 15.61 4.42
N HIS A 179 7.11 16.71 3.73
CA HIS A 179 6.94 16.69 2.28
C HIS A 179 8.30 16.59 1.60
N LEU A 180 8.41 15.70 0.62
CA LEU A 180 9.64 15.53 -0.17
C LEU A 180 9.52 16.34 -1.45
N ASP A 181 10.60 17.05 -1.80
CA ASP A 181 10.75 17.74 -3.07
C ASP A 181 11.41 16.77 -4.07
N VAL A 182 10.71 16.44 -5.15
CA VAL A 182 11.16 15.43 -6.11
C VAL A 182 10.89 15.87 -7.55
N PRO A 183 11.70 15.42 -8.52
CA PRO A 183 11.41 15.59 -9.94
C PRO A 183 10.03 15.03 -10.33
N GLY A 184 9.36 15.66 -11.31
CA GLY A 184 7.98 15.30 -11.69
C GLY A 184 7.78 13.89 -12.25
N ASN A 185 8.85 13.18 -12.55
CA ASN A 185 8.84 11.78 -13.00
C ASN A 185 8.99 10.77 -11.86
N ILE A 186 9.10 11.20 -10.61
CA ILE A 186 9.19 10.36 -9.42
C ILE A 186 7.82 10.31 -8.74
N LEU A 187 7.35 9.11 -8.48
CA LEU A 187 6.09 8.90 -7.76
C LEU A 187 6.35 8.94 -6.26
N VAL A 188 5.59 9.73 -5.52
CA VAL A 188 5.69 9.79 -4.05
C VAL A 188 4.34 9.56 -3.42
N GLN A 189 4.28 8.58 -2.53
CA GLN A 189 3.17 8.38 -1.60
C GLN A 189 3.62 8.75 -0.20
N ASN A 190 2.97 9.74 0.41
CA ASN A 190 3.24 10.14 1.80
C ASN A 190 2.23 9.50 2.75
N GLU A 191 2.71 8.86 3.80
CA GLU A 191 1.89 8.35 4.90
C GLU A 191 1.88 9.33 6.06
N ASN A 192 0.70 9.79 6.42
CA ASN A 192 0.52 10.71 7.55
C ASN A 192 -0.43 10.12 8.60
N MET A 193 0.14 9.40 9.54
CA MET A 193 -0.61 8.82 10.66
C MET A 193 -1.30 9.87 11.53
N ALA A 194 -0.75 11.09 11.61
CA ALA A 194 -1.36 12.18 12.36
C ALA A 194 -2.69 12.63 11.74
N THR A 195 -2.81 12.61 10.41
CA THR A 195 -4.07 12.92 9.72
C THR A 195 -5.15 11.89 10.07
N SER A 196 -4.83 10.61 10.05
CA SER A 196 -5.77 9.54 10.41
C SER A 196 -6.22 9.66 11.87
N LEU A 197 -5.29 9.96 12.78
CA LEU A 197 -5.58 10.20 14.19
C LEU A 197 -6.47 11.44 14.39
N ALA A 198 -6.22 12.54 13.68
CA ALA A 198 -7.03 13.76 13.75
C ALA A 198 -8.48 13.50 13.33
N VAL A 199 -8.70 12.77 12.22
CA VAL A 199 -10.02 12.37 11.75
C VAL A 199 -10.74 11.51 12.80
N LEU A 200 -10.07 10.51 13.36
CA LEU A 200 -10.63 9.65 14.40
C LEU A 200 -11.01 10.45 15.66
N SER A 201 -10.12 11.33 16.12
CA SER A 201 -10.34 12.17 17.28
C SER A 201 -11.53 13.12 17.09
N MET A 202 -11.67 13.70 15.89
CA MET A 202 -12.80 14.58 15.56
C MET A 202 -14.13 13.80 15.61
N HIS A 203 -14.19 12.62 15.03
CA HIS A 203 -15.40 11.78 15.06
C HIS A 203 -15.76 11.34 16.48
N LEU A 204 -14.77 10.95 17.28
CA LEU A 204 -14.98 10.58 18.68
C LEU A 204 -15.57 11.74 19.49
N GLN A 205 -15.04 12.95 19.31
CA GLN A 205 -15.58 14.14 20.00
C GLN A 205 -17.01 14.47 19.57
N ALA A 206 -17.36 14.29 18.29
CA ALA A 206 -18.72 14.48 17.80
C ALA A 206 -19.70 13.51 18.50
N GLN A 207 -19.35 12.22 18.56
CA GLN A 207 -20.18 11.20 19.23
C GLN A 207 -20.36 11.46 20.73
N ILE A 208 -19.34 11.97 21.42
CA ILE A 208 -19.43 12.30 22.85
C ILE A 208 -20.39 13.50 23.09
N LYS A 209 -20.40 14.46 22.15
CA LYS A 209 -21.30 15.63 22.25
C LYS A 209 -22.75 15.30 21.96
N GLU A 210 -23.02 14.34 21.06
CA GLU A 210 -24.41 13.91 20.77
C GLU A 210 -25.06 13.11 21.91
N LYS A 211 -24.26 12.56 22.83
CA LYS A 211 -24.73 11.77 23.98
C LYS A 211 -24.94 12.62 25.26
N LYS A 212 -24.67 13.91 25.21
CA LYS A 212 -24.96 14.88 26.28
C LYS A 212 -26.16 15.74 25.92
#